data_c8e551233caadff5ece368580494fe0b
#
_entry.id   c8e551233caadff5ece368580494fe0b
#
_cell.length_a   1.000
_cell.length_b   1.000
_cell.length_c   1.000
_cell.angle_alpha   90.00
_cell.angle_beta   90.00
_cell.angle_gamma   90.00
#
_symmetry.space_group_name_H-M   'P 1'
#
loop_
_entity.id
_entity.type
_entity.pdbx_description
1 polymer ?
#
loop_
_entity_poly.entity_id
_entity_poly.type
_entity_poly.pdbx_seq_one_letter_code
_entity_poly.pdbx_strand_id
1 'polypeptide(L)'
;MRVVRFGAEGIATRHQGIPGLIMQTPSQSPQPADSSYAWWRLVASLALSTIGGVGLWSAVVILPTIEAEFGVGRGGASLPYTAAMIGFAIGGVLMGKLADRAGIILPLMISGPLLGLGFVLAALTTSYWQFVIVQAVFVGMLGSSVTFGPLVADVSLWFRRWRGIAVAIVASGNYLAGAIWPSILERTIAVVGWRESYMGIGVFCVVTMVPLGLLLRRRAVVDGTGPSKAPSASGPLPLSPTHVQGVLVVAAIACCVAMSMPQVHIIAYCGDLGYGPAIGAQMLSLMLAMGVISRLGSGLIADHIGGLPTLILGSALQCLSLVFYLPFNGLTSLYVVSAIFGLAQGGIVPNYALVVREYFPAREAGTRVSLVLMSSVVGMAIGGWMSGAIYDLTGSYEAAFLNGIAWNLLNIAIVSWLLATRLRARESLAQ
;
A
#
# COMPACT_ATOMS: atom_id res chain seq x y z
N MET A 1 -32.82 -69.45 -23.00
CA MET A 1 -31.56 -69.98 -22.48
C MET A 1 -31.26 -69.24 -21.24
N ARG A 2 -31.39 -69.92 -20.07
CA ARG A 2 -31.23 -69.32 -18.69
C ARG A 2 -29.75 -69.16 -18.43
N VAL A 3 -29.38 -68.02 -17.86
CA VAL A 3 -28.05 -67.79 -17.21
C VAL A 3 -28.24 -67.40 -15.75
N VAL A 4 -27.58 -68.18 -14.93
CA VAL A 4 -27.65 -68.30 -13.47
C VAL A 4 -26.92 -67.14 -12.81
N ARG A 5 -27.53 -66.58 -11.75
CA ARG A 5 -26.85 -65.65 -10.78
C ARG A 5 -26.05 -66.50 -9.79
N PHE A 6 -24.76 -66.13 -9.61
CA PHE A 6 -23.99 -66.55 -8.45
C PHE A 6 -23.83 -65.34 -7.50
N GLY A 7 -24.31 -65.55 -6.27
CA GLY A 7 -24.04 -64.64 -5.17
C GLY A 7 -22.66 -64.96 -4.58
N ALA A 8 -21.99 -63.92 -4.11
CA ALA A 8 -20.78 -64.00 -3.28
C ALA A 8 -21.04 -63.24 -1.98
N GLU A 9 -21.37 -63.97 -0.94
CA GLU A 9 -21.28 -63.51 0.44
C GLU A 9 -19.81 -63.52 0.88
N GLY A 10 -19.28 -62.39 1.26
CA GLY A 10 -17.88 -62.20 1.71
C GLY A 10 -17.79 -61.60 3.11
N ILE A 11 -17.37 -62.38 3.97
CA ILE A 11 -16.78 -62.30 5.33
C ILE A 11 -16.41 -60.88 5.78
N ALA A 12 -17.15 -60.37 6.75
CA ALA A 12 -16.81 -59.18 7.54
C ALA A 12 -15.78 -59.54 8.64
N THR A 13 -14.52 -59.18 8.44
CA THR A 13 -13.51 -59.20 9.51
C THR A 13 -13.65 -57.93 10.37
N ARG A 14 -14.07 -58.11 11.60
CA ARG A 14 -14.11 -57.12 12.67
C ARG A 14 -12.68 -56.76 13.12
N HIS A 15 -12.11 -55.65 12.65
CA HIS A 15 -10.96 -55.04 13.33
C HIS A 15 -11.46 -54.13 14.45
N GLN A 16 -11.32 -54.61 15.68
CA GLN A 16 -11.40 -53.82 16.89
C GLN A 16 -10.15 -52.95 16.96
N GLY A 17 -10.22 -51.70 16.47
CA GLY A 17 -9.19 -50.67 16.65
C GLY A 17 -9.35 -50.03 18.03
N ILE A 18 -8.26 -49.98 18.75
CA ILE A 18 -8.03 -49.31 20.03
C ILE A 18 -8.52 -47.85 19.94
N PRO A 19 -9.28 -47.30 20.91
CA PRO A 19 -9.64 -45.91 20.93
C PRO A 19 -8.38 -45.07 21.22
N GLY A 20 -7.69 -44.65 20.14
CA GLY A 20 -6.64 -43.64 20.24
C GLY A 20 -7.24 -42.33 20.69
N LEU A 21 -6.65 -41.78 21.73
CA LEU A 21 -6.90 -40.45 22.30
C LEU A 21 -6.66 -39.38 21.24
N ILE A 22 -7.65 -39.15 20.35
CA ILE A 22 -7.66 -37.98 19.52
C ILE A 22 -7.99 -36.80 20.42
N MET A 23 -6.95 -36.08 20.81
CA MET A 23 -7.09 -34.81 21.49
C MET A 23 -7.91 -33.91 20.52
N GLN A 24 -9.22 -33.86 20.74
CA GLN A 24 -10.12 -32.95 20.04
C GLN A 24 -9.71 -31.53 20.45
N THR A 25 -8.92 -30.88 19.63
CA THR A 25 -8.82 -29.42 19.67
C THR A 25 -10.25 -28.88 19.69
N PRO A 26 -10.62 -28.00 20.62
CA PRO A 26 -11.98 -27.44 20.65
C PRO A 26 -12.34 -26.88 19.31
N SER A 27 -13.35 -27.44 18.67
CA SER A 27 -13.92 -26.95 17.42
C SER A 27 -14.45 -25.54 17.69
N GLN A 28 -13.65 -24.53 17.33
CA GLN A 28 -14.12 -23.14 17.38
C GLN A 28 -15.27 -23.05 16.37
N SER A 29 -16.47 -22.80 16.87
CA SER A 29 -17.64 -22.53 16.04
C SER A 29 -17.31 -21.46 15.00
N PRO A 30 -17.74 -21.64 13.73
CA PRO A 30 -17.53 -20.66 12.67
C PRO A 30 -18.06 -19.30 13.13
N GLN A 31 -17.19 -18.31 13.21
CA GLN A 31 -17.62 -16.95 13.56
C GLN A 31 -18.39 -16.34 12.39
N PRO A 32 -19.60 -15.78 12.62
CA PRO A 32 -20.36 -15.15 11.57
C PRO A 32 -19.60 -13.94 11.01
N ALA A 33 -19.72 -13.72 9.71
CA ALA A 33 -19.25 -12.51 9.06
C ALA A 33 -19.86 -11.26 9.74
N ASP A 34 -19.14 -10.14 9.74
CA ASP A 34 -19.55 -8.88 10.40
C ASP A 34 -19.73 -8.98 11.93
N SER A 35 -19.13 -9.99 12.57
CA SER A 35 -19.19 -10.19 14.02
C SER A 35 -18.41 -9.14 14.81
N SER A 36 -18.67 -9.03 16.13
CA SER A 36 -17.87 -8.14 17.02
C SER A 36 -16.37 -8.48 16.96
N TYR A 37 -16.00 -9.75 16.81
CA TYR A 37 -14.61 -10.13 16.61
C TYR A 37 -14.02 -9.61 15.30
N ALA A 38 -14.80 -9.55 14.22
CA ALA A 38 -14.35 -8.99 12.95
C ALA A 38 -13.99 -7.49 13.10
N TRP A 39 -14.77 -6.73 13.87
CA TRP A 39 -14.46 -5.33 14.17
C TRP A 39 -13.20 -5.15 15.02
N TRP A 40 -13.01 -5.97 16.07
CA TRP A 40 -11.75 -5.95 16.82
C TRP A 40 -10.55 -6.33 15.96
N ARG A 41 -10.73 -7.31 15.08
CA ARG A 41 -9.71 -7.70 14.10
C ARG A 41 -9.38 -6.55 13.14
N LEU A 42 -10.38 -5.80 12.70
CA LEU A 42 -10.21 -4.61 11.87
C LEU A 42 -9.35 -3.55 12.57
N VAL A 43 -9.64 -3.25 13.82
CA VAL A 43 -8.87 -2.29 14.63
C VAL A 43 -7.42 -2.77 14.81
N ALA A 44 -7.21 -4.04 15.15
CA ALA A 44 -5.88 -4.63 15.26
C ALA A 44 -5.12 -4.59 13.92
N SER A 45 -5.78 -4.86 12.79
CA SER A 45 -5.18 -4.79 11.46
C SER A 45 -4.83 -3.36 11.06
N LEU A 46 -5.68 -2.39 11.40
CA LEU A 46 -5.37 -0.97 11.21
C LEU A 46 -4.16 -0.54 12.02
N ALA A 47 -4.09 -0.94 13.30
CA ALA A 47 -2.94 -0.67 14.16
C ALA A 47 -1.66 -1.30 13.61
N LEU A 48 -1.70 -2.56 13.19
CA LEU A 48 -0.57 -3.25 12.55
C LEU A 48 -0.11 -2.56 11.26
N SER A 49 -1.06 -2.12 10.42
CA SER A 49 -0.75 -1.38 9.19
C SER A 49 -0.11 -0.02 9.49
N THR A 50 -0.59 0.67 10.53
CA THR A 50 -0.05 1.97 10.97
C THR A 50 1.34 1.83 11.60
N ILE A 51 1.55 0.82 12.45
CA ILE A 51 2.85 0.58 13.08
C ILE A 51 3.86 0.12 12.04
N GLY A 52 3.56 -0.91 11.27
CA GLY A 52 4.50 -1.46 10.28
C GLY A 52 4.77 -0.53 9.09
N GLY A 53 3.90 0.45 8.84
CA GLY A 53 4.13 1.51 7.87
C GLY A 53 5.29 2.45 8.23
N VAL A 54 5.76 2.45 9.48
CA VAL A 54 6.96 3.20 9.90
C VAL A 54 8.17 2.88 9.03
N GLY A 55 8.30 1.62 8.57
CA GLY A 55 9.42 1.21 7.74
C GLY A 55 9.56 1.97 6.42
N LEU A 56 8.45 2.40 5.84
CA LEU A 56 8.47 3.18 4.60
C LEU A 56 8.75 4.67 4.86
N TRP A 57 8.16 5.24 5.90
CA TRP A 57 8.24 6.67 6.19
C TRP A 57 9.51 7.07 6.94
N SER A 58 10.15 6.13 7.66
CA SER A 58 11.42 6.41 8.35
C SER A 58 12.54 6.82 7.42
N ALA A 59 12.68 6.16 6.25
CA ALA A 59 13.69 6.50 5.27
C ALA A 59 13.51 7.92 4.69
N VAL A 60 12.27 8.40 4.60
CA VAL A 60 11.96 9.76 4.15
C VAL A 60 12.39 10.79 5.20
N VAL A 61 12.13 10.52 6.47
CA VAL A 61 12.45 11.45 7.57
C VAL A 61 13.95 11.66 7.72
N ILE A 62 14.74 10.59 7.60
CA ILE A 62 16.20 10.68 7.76
C ILE A 62 16.96 11.02 6.48
N LEU A 63 16.29 11.29 5.37
CA LEU A 63 16.93 11.60 4.09
C LEU A 63 18.01 12.69 4.22
N PRO A 64 17.75 13.87 4.85
CA PRO A 64 18.81 14.87 5.02
C PRO A 64 19.98 14.39 5.89
N THR A 65 19.70 13.54 6.88
CA THR A 65 20.73 12.98 7.75
C THR A 65 21.63 11.99 7.00
N ILE A 66 21.06 11.14 6.15
CA ILE A 66 21.79 10.19 5.30
C ILE A 66 22.65 10.93 4.27
N GLU A 67 22.12 11.98 3.67
CA GLU A 67 22.87 12.86 2.77
C GLU A 67 24.13 13.41 3.44
N ALA A 68 23.97 13.99 4.63
CA ALA A 68 25.09 14.58 5.39
C ALA A 68 26.10 13.53 5.90
N GLU A 69 25.61 12.40 6.41
CA GLU A 69 26.49 11.41 7.07
C GLU A 69 27.32 10.59 6.07
N PHE A 70 26.70 10.19 4.96
CA PHE A 70 27.38 9.35 3.95
C PHE A 70 27.97 10.16 2.79
N GLY A 71 27.78 11.49 2.78
CA GLY A 71 28.32 12.35 1.72
C GLY A 71 27.78 12.02 0.32
N VAL A 72 26.53 11.58 0.24
CA VAL A 72 25.85 11.25 -1.03
C VAL A 72 24.96 12.41 -1.46
N GLY A 73 24.67 12.52 -2.76
CA GLY A 73 23.69 13.50 -3.26
C GLY A 73 22.25 13.14 -2.87
N ARG A 74 21.29 14.03 -3.20
CA ARG A 74 19.85 13.84 -2.90
C ARG A 74 19.29 12.58 -3.51
N GLY A 75 19.69 12.26 -4.76
CA GLY A 75 19.33 11.01 -5.43
C GLY A 75 19.85 9.79 -4.67
N GLY A 76 21.10 9.86 -4.18
CA GLY A 76 21.67 8.84 -3.30
C GLY A 76 20.89 8.75 -1.98
N ALA A 77 20.64 9.87 -1.31
CA ALA A 77 19.94 9.88 -0.03
C ALA A 77 18.50 9.34 -0.11
N SER A 78 17.84 9.42 -1.27
CA SER A 78 16.50 8.84 -1.51
C SER A 78 16.51 7.37 -1.92
N LEU A 79 17.68 6.79 -2.29
CA LEU A 79 17.79 5.40 -2.71
C LEU A 79 17.39 4.38 -1.64
N PRO A 80 17.63 4.56 -0.33
CA PRO A 80 17.10 3.68 0.71
C PRO A 80 15.57 3.57 0.70
N TYR A 81 14.86 4.68 0.49
CA TYR A 81 13.40 4.67 0.30
C TYR A 81 13.00 3.89 -0.96
N THR A 82 13.65 4.15 -2.08
CA THR A 82 13.42 3.43 -3.34
C THR A 82 13.64 1.93 -3.18
N ALA A 83 14.72 1.53 -2.53
CA ALA A 83 15.06 0.14 -2.26
C ALA A 83 14.03 -0.53 -1.31
N ALA A 84 13.60 0.19 -0.27
CA ALA A 84 12.54 -0.27 0.62
C ALA A 84 11.21 -0.45 -0.11
N MET A 85 10.83 0.45 -1.02
CA MET A 85 9.62 0.34 -1.84
C MET A 85 9.67 -0.87 -2.79
N ILE A 86 10.80 -1.11 -3.45
CA ILE A 86 10.99 -2.30 -4.28
C ILE A 86 10.91 -3.56 -3.42
N GLY A 87 11.59 -3.57 -2.29
CA GLY A 87 11.50 -4.64 -1.31
C GLY A 87 10.07 -4.90 -0.85
N PHE A 88 9.33 -3.84 -0.51
CA PHE A 88 7.93 -3.89 -0.11
C PHE A 88 7.03 -4.52 -1.19
N ALA A 89 7.24 -4.16 -2.46
CA ALA A 89 6.49 -4.74 -3.58
C ALA A 89 6.75 -6.25 -3.70
N ILE A 90 8.01 -6.66 -3.71
CA ILE A 90 8.41 -8.08 -3.78
C ILE A 90 7.90 -8.85 -2.56
N GLY A 91 8.12 -8.29 -1.37
CA GLY A 91 7.70 -8.88 -0.10
C GLY A 91 6.19 -9.04 0.00
N GLY A 92 5.42 -8.06 -0.51
CA GLY A 92 3.95 -8.13 -0.54
C GLY A 92 3.43 -9.35 -1.29
N VAL A 93 4.07 -9.71 -2.42
CA VAL A 93 3.74 -10.94 -3.17
C VAL A 93 4.15 -12.20 -2.41
N LEU A 94 5.35 -12.22 -1.84
CA LEU A 94 5.87 -13.39 -1.10
C LEU A 94 5.04 -13.65 0.17
N MET A 95 4.81 -12.60 0.96
CA MET A 95 4.05 -12.69 2.20
C MET A 95 2.55 -12.93 1.95
N GLY A 96 2.01 -12.42 0.84
CA GLY A 96 0.65 -12.73 0.39
C GLY A 96 0.50 -14.23 0.11
N LYS A 97 1.39 -14.82 -0.68
CA LYS A 97 1.39 -16.27 -0.94
C LYS A 97 1.56 -17.11 0.33
N LEU A 98 2.37 -16.61 1.28
CA LEU A 98 2.53 -17.27 2.58
C LEU A 98 1.24 -17.17 3.42
N ALA A 99 0.58 -16.00 3.40
CA ALA A 99 -0.71 -15.80 4.07
C ALA A 99 -1.82 -16.68 3.49
N ASP A 100 -1.85 -16.86 2.18
CA ASP A 100 -2.82 -17.74 1.51
C ASP A 100 -2.67 -19.20 1.94
N ARG A 101 -1.44 -19.67 2.15
CA ARG A 101 -1.14 -21.05 2.53
C ARG A 101 -1.26 -21.31 4.04
N ALA A 102 -0.69 -20.42 4.84
CA ALA A 102 -0.52 -20.62 6.28
C ALA A 102 -1.44 -19.75 7.16
N GLY A 103 -2.20 -18.83 6.53
CA GLY A 103 -2.96 -17.79 7.21
C GLY A 103 -2.10 -16.58 7.57
N ILE A 104 -2.75 -15.46 7.89
CA ILE A 104 -2.09 -14.15 8.10
C ILE A 104 -1.15 -14.13 9.32
N ILE A 105 -1.37 -15.01 10.31
CA ILE A 105 -0.58 -14.99 11.54
C ILE A 105 0.90 -15.31 11.30
N LEU A 106 1.20 -16.30 10.46
CA LEU A 106 2.59 -16.70 10.21
C LEU A 106 3.41 -15.58 9.58
N PRO A 107 2.96 -14.93 8.48
CA PRO A 107 3.65 -13.75 7.97
C PRO A 107 3.83 -12.64 9.00
N LEU A 108 2.83 -12.37 9.84
CA LEU A 108 2.92 -11.33 10.88
C LEU A 108 3.95 -11.67 11.96
N MET A 109 4.00 -12.93 12.40
CA MET A 109 4.97 -13.39 13.41
C MET A 109 6.41 -13.37 12.87
N ILE A 110 6.58 -13.46 11.58
CA ILE A 110 7.88 -13.30 10.90
C ILE A 110 8.21 -11.81 10.71
N SER A 111 7.26 -11.03 10.18
CA SER A 111 7.47 -9.64 9.81
C SER A 111 7.74 -8.72 10.99
N GLY A 112 7.03 -8.85 12.11
CA GLY A 112 7.22 -7.98 13.26
C GLY A 112 8.66 -8.02 13.79
N PRO A 113 9.19 -9.21 14.14
CA PRO A 113 10.59 -9.35 14.55
C PRO A 113 11.60 -8.93 13.48
N LEU A 114 11.35 -9.24 12.19
CA LEU A 114 12.27 -8.89 11.12
C LEU A 114 12.26 -7.39 10.81
N LEU A 115 11.14 -6.70 10.99
CA LEU A 115 11.07 -5.25 10.91
C LEU A 115 11.89 -4.61 12.05
N GLY A 116 11.70 -5.11 13.28
CA GLY A 116 12.48 -4.64 14.43
C GLY A 116 13.97 -4.89 14.27
N LEU A 117 14.35 -6.10 13.82
CA LEU A 117 15.75 -6.43 13.51
C LEU A 117 16.30 -5.52 12.39
N GLY A 118 15.50 -5.24 11.38
CA GLY A 118 15.87 -4.33 10.29
C GLY A 118 16.21 -2.93 10.79
N PHE A 119 15.43 -2.38 11.70
CA PHE A 119 15.73 -1.08 12.32
C PHE A 119 17.00 -1.11 13.17
N VAL A 120 17.21 -2.16 13.95
CA VAL A 120 18.44 -2.33 14.75
C VAL A 120 19.65 -2.49 13.83
N LEU A 121 19.56 -3.32 12.80
CA LEU A 121 20.65 -3.48 11.83
C LEU A 121 20.94 -2.17 11.09
N ALA A 122 19.91 -1.42 10.69
CA ALA A 122 20.08 -0.12 10.05
C ALA A 122 20.82 0.87 10.95
N ALA A 123 20.50 0.90 12.25
CA ALA A 123 21.20 1.73 13.23
C ALA A 123 22.68 1.36 13.41
N LEU A 124 23.05 0.11 13.18
CA LEU A 124 24.41 -0.41 13.33
C LEU A 124 25.25 -0.32 12.03
N THR A 125 24.67 0.14 10.92
CA THR A 125 25.39 0.26 9.65
C THR A 125 26.47 1.33 9.71
N THR A 126 27.62 1.00 9.12
CA THR A 126 28.77 1.91 8.97
C THR A 126 29.01 2.29 7.50
N SER A 127 28.33 1.62 6.57
CA SER A 127 28.44 1.85 5.13
C SER A 127 27.06 2.18 4.54
N TYR A 128 27.04 3.12 3.61
CA TYR A 128 25.85 3.51 2.87
C TYR A 128 25.13 2.30 2.20
N TRP A 129 25.88 1.41 1.52
CA TRP A 129 25.29 0.25 0.85
C TRP A 129 24.72 -0.78 1.82
N GLN A 130 25.32 -0.95 3.00
CA GLN A 130 24.75 -1.80 4.05
C GLN A 130 23.38 -1.23 4.47
N PHE A 131 23.29 0.08 4.67
CA PHE A 131 22.04 0.74 5.01
C PHE A 131 20.96 0.53 3.93
N VAL A 132 21.31 0.74 2.63
CA VAL A 132 20.38 0.52 1.51
C VAL A 132 19.88 -0.93 1.47
N ILE A 133 20.77 -1.92 1.63
CA ILE A 133 20.40 -3.34 1.61
C ILE A 133 19.50 -3.69 2.80
N VAL A 134 19.80 -3.21 3.99
CA VAL A 134 18.96 -3.43 5.17
C VAL A 134 17.57 -2.82 4.99
N GLN A 135 17.49 -1.61 4.45
CA GLN A 135 16.22 -0.97 4.13
C GLN A 135 15.40 -1.77 3.09
N ALA A 136 16.05 -2.30 2.05
CA ALA A 136 15.39 -3.11 1.04
C ALA A 136 14.86 -4.43 1.58
N VAL A 137 15.73 -5.20 2.26
CA VAL A 137 15.46 -6.60 2.61
C VAL A 137 14.71 -6.71 3.93
N PHE A 138 15.23 -6.12 5.00
CA PHE A 138 14.64 -6.30 6.33
C PHE A 138 13.47 -5.36 6.57
N VAL A 139 13.60 -4.09 6.22
CA VAL A 139 12.54 -3.12 6.48
C VAL A 139 11.44 -3.21 5.42
N GLY A 140 11.77 -3.17 4.13
CA GLY A 140 10.79 -3.21 3.03
C GLY A 140 10.22 -4.60 2.81
N MET A 141 11.07 -5.57 2.41
CA MET A 141 10.63 -6.85 1.89
C MET A 141 10.08 -7.78 2.98
N LEU A 142 10.78 -7.94 4.08
CA LEU A 142 10.41 -8.88 5.14
C LEU A 142 9.58 -8.23 6.26
N GLY A 143 9.77 -6.95 6.51
CA GLY A 143 9.15 -6.23 7.61
C GLY A 143 7.80 -5.60 7.24
N SER A 144 7.81 -4.50 6.49
CA SER A 144 6.60 -3.71 6.24
C SER A 144 5.62 -4.34 5.25
N SER A 145 6.06 -5.26 4.39
CA SER A 145 5.28 -5.77 3.26
C SER A 145 3.97 -6.49 3.66
N VAL A 146 3.94 -7.14 4.82
CA VAL A 146 2.75 -7.82 5.35
C VAL A 146 1.67 -6.83 5.76
N THR A 147 2.06 -5.63 6.16
CA THR A 147 1.18 -4.66 6.82
C THR A 147 0.21 -3.94 5.88
N PHE A 148 0.24 -4.23 4.58
CA PHE A 148 -0.70 -3.66 3.61
C PHE A 148 -1.49 -4.73 2.86
N GLY A 149 -0.98 -5.29 1.76
CA GLY A 149 -1.71 -6.21 0.89
C GLY A 149 -2.27 -7.43 1.61
N PRO A 150 -1.45 -8.22 2.32
CA PRO A 150 -1.92 -9.39 3.06
C PRO A 150 -2.96 -9.08 4.14
N LEU A 151 -2.82 -7.97 4.89
CA LEU A 151 -3.81 -7.54 5.90
C LEU A 151 -5.14 -7.12 5.26
N VAL A 152 -5.08 -6.37 4.16
CA VAL A 152 -6.28 -5.97 3.39
C VAL A 152 -7.02 -7.21 2.87
N ALA A 153 -6.28 -8.19 2.33
CA ALA A 153 -6.85 -9.44 1.86
C ALA A 153 -7.51 -10.21 3.01
N ASP A 154 -6.83 -10.36 4.13
CA ASP A 154 -7.35 -11.05 5.31
C ASP A 154 -8.64 -10.40 5.84
N VAL A 155 -8.64 -9.09 6.08
CA VAL A 155 -9.83 -8.38 6.56
C VAL A 155 -11.01 -8.54 5.62
N SER A 156 -10.78 -8.59 4.32
CA SER A 156 -11.82 -8.77 3.31
C SER A 156 -12.61 -10.09 3.45
N LEU A 157 -12.05 -11.10 4.14
CA LEU A 157 -12.69 -12.39 4.40
C LEU A 157 -13.65 -12.36 5.59
N TRP A 158 -13.51 -11.38 6.51
CA TRP A 158 -14.27 -11.27 7.75
C TRP A 158 -15.51 -10.40 7.63
N PHE A 159 -15.65 -9.66 6.51
CA PHE A 159 -16.77 -8.76 6.28
C PHE A 159 -17.50 -9.14 4.97
N ARG A 160 -18.85 -9.18 5.03
CA ARG A 160 -19.73 -9.35 3.86
C ARG A 160 -20.46 -8.05 3.56
N ARG A 161 -21.22 -7.52 4.51
CA ARG A 161 -21.99 -6.28 4.38
C ARG A 161 -21.10 -5.04 4.32
N TRP A 162 -20.09 -4.96 5.17
CA TRP A 162 -19.22 -3.80 5.36
C TRP A 162 -17.84 -3.97 4.74
N ARG A 163 -17.69 -4.91 3.80
CA ARG A 163 -16.39 -5.30 3.21
C ARG A 163 -15.63 -4.12 2.60
N GLY A 164 -16.32 -3.25 1.84
CA GLY A 164 -15.69 -2.09 1.20
C GLY A 164 -15.13 -1.10 2.23
N ILE A 165 -15.92 -0.78 3.26
CA ILE A 165 -15.51 0.13 4.34
C ILE A 165 -14.36 -0.48 5.15
N ALA A 166 -14.44 -1.77 5.51
CA ALA A 166 -13.40 -2.45 6.27
C ALA A 166 -12.06 -2.47 5.53
N VAL A 167 -12.08 -2.78 4.23
CA VAL A 167 -10.91 -2.73 3.35
C VAL A 167 -10.34 -1.30 3.26
N ALA A 168 -11.18 -0.30 3.10
CA ALA A 168 -10.75 1.10 3.02
C ALA A 168 -10.09 1.57 4.32
N ILE A 169 -10.64 1.18 5.48
CA ILE A 169 -10.08 1.51 6.79
C ILE A 169 -8.68 0.91 6.94
N VAL A 170 -8.49 -0.39 6.69
CA VAL A 170 -7.16 -1.02 6.82
C VAL A 170 -6.17 -0.46 5.80
N ALA A 171 -6.62 -0.25 4.57
CA ALA A 171 -5.78 0.36 3.53
C ALA A 171 -5.36 1.79 3.87
N SER A 172 -6.11 2.51 4.72
CA SER A 172 -5.73 3.83 5.21
C SER A 172 -4.62 3.80 6.26
N GLY A 173 -4.29 2.62 6.81
CA GLY A 173 -3.24 2.47 7.83
C GLY A 173 -1.86 2.96 7.38
N ASN A 174 -1.50 2.77 6.10
CA ASN A 174 -0.25 3.31 5.56
C ASN A 174 -0.22 4.85 5.54
N TYR A 175 -1.35 5.49 5.23
CA TYR A 175 -1.47 6.95 5.30
C TYR A 175 -1.48 7.46 6.74
N LEU A 176 -2.13 6.73 7.66
CA LEU A 176 -2.05 7.00 9.10
C LEU A 176 -0.61 6.86 9.62
N ALA A 177 0.13 5.86 9.15
CA ALA A 177 1.55 5.73 9.45
C ALA A 177 2.32 6.99 9.05
N GLY A 178 2.12 7.45 7.83
CA GLY A 178 2.76 8.66 7.33
C GLY A 178 2.24 9.96 7.96
N ALA A 179 1.02 9.96 8.50
CA ALA A 179 0.51 11.09 9.28
C ALA A 179 1.11 11.18 10.69
N ILE A 180 1.48 10.04 11.28
CA ILE A 180 1.90 9.96 12.68
C ILE A 180 3.44 9.92 12.80
N TRP A 181 4.08 9.00 12.06
CA TRP A 181 5.50 8.69 12.27
C TRP A 181 6.47 9.82 11.93
N PRO A 182 6.31 10.61 10.85
CA PRO A 182 7.28 11.64 10.51
C PRO A 182 7.49 12.65 11.65
N SER A 183 6.40 13.13 12.25
CA SER A 183 6.49 14.09 13.36
C SER A 183 7.05 13.48 14.65
N ILE A 184 6.80 12.19 14.91
CA ILE A 184 7.37 11.49 16.08
C ILE A 184 8.87 11.25 15.85
N LEU A 185 9.22 10.70 14.68
CA LEU A 185 10.60 10.38 14.31
C LEU A 185 11.50 11.61 14.33
N GLU A 186 11.06 12.69 13.72
CA GLU A 186 11.85 13.91 13.66
C GLU A 186 12.16 14.43 15.07
N ARG A 187 11.15 14.46 15.96
CA ARG A 187 11.36 14.88 17.37
C ARG A 187 12.32 13.97 18.13
N THR A 188 12.21 12.65 17.94
CA THR A 188 13.12 11.69 18.61
C THR A 188 14.52 11.81 18.06
N ILE A 189 14.69 11.95 16.76
CA ILE A 189 15.99 12.14 16.10
C ILE A 189 16.68 13.42 16.58
N ALA A 190 15.93 14.51 16.75
CA ALA A 190 16.47 15.78 17.26
C ALA A 190 16.99 15.68 18.70
N VAL A 191 16.46 14.76 19.52
CA VAL A 191 16.83 14.61 20.93
C VAL A 191 17.93 13.57 21.13
N VAL A 192 17.80 12.38 20.54
CA VAL A 192 18.69 11.24 20.81
C VAL A 192 19.52 10.81 19.61
N GLY A 193 19.30 11.41 18.44
CA GLY A 193 19.95 11.00 17.21
C GLY A 193 19.15 9.93 16.45
N TRP A 194 19.52 9.69 15.17
CA TRP A 194 18.74 8.79 14.32
C TRP A 194 19.00 7.29 14.62
N ARG A 195 20.23 6.94 15.07
CA ARG A 195 20.57 5.53 15.38
C ARG A 195 19.80 5.03 16.59
N GLU A 196 19.80 5.79 17.67
CA GLU A 196 19.08 5.50 18.90
C GLU A 196 17.56 5.50 18.66
N SER A 197 17.06 6.42 17.83
CA SER A 197 15.66 6.45 17.40
C SER A 197 15.28 5.18 16.63
N TYR A 198 16.11 4.72 15.72
CA TYR A 198 15.88 3.48 15.00
C TYR A 198 15.92 2.24 15.91
N MET A 199 16.85 2.15 16.84
CA MET A 199 16.88 1.06 17.84
C MET A 199 15.60 1.04 18.66
N GLY A 200 15.15 2.21 19.14
CA GLY A 200 13.90 2.36 19.90
C GLY A 200 12.68 1.93 19.09
N ILE A 201 12.58 2.33 17.82
CA ILE A 201 11.50 1.90 16.91
C ILE A 201 11.56 0.39 16.66
N GLY A 202 12.74 -0.16 16.49
CA GLY A 202 12.92 -1.60 16.31
C GLY A 202 12.32 -2.39 17.47
N VAL A 203 12.64 -2.02 18.70
CA VAL A 203 12.09 -2.62 19.92
C VAL A 203 10.57 -2.40 19.99
N PHE A 204 10.11 -1.19 19.72
CA PHE A 204 8.69 -0.85 19.73
C PHE A 204 7.89 -1.71 18.72
N CYS A 205 8.39 -1.90 17.49
CA CYS A 205 7.74 -2.75 16.49
C CYS A 205 7.60 -4.18 16.97
N VAL A 206 8.64 -4.79 17.54
CA VAL A 206 8.58 -6.16 18.05
C VAL A 206 7.55 -6.27 19.18
N VAL A 207 7.65 -5.39 20.19
CA VAL A 207 6.82 -5.43 21.38
C VAL A 207 5.35 -5.20 21.07
N THR A 208 5.03 -4.41 20.03
CA THR A 208 3.64 -4.08 19.68
C THR A 208 3.08 -5.00 18.61
N MET A 209 3.83 -5.28 17.53
CA MET A 209 3.30 -6.05 16.40
C MET A 209 3.12 -7.54 16.72
N VAL A 210 3.99 -8.12 17.57
CA VAL A 210 3.87 -9.54 17.94
C VAL A 210 2.58 -9.79 18.73
N PRO A 211 2.28 -9.07 19.83
CA PRO A 211 1.01 -9.27 20.55
C PRO A 211 -0.23 -8.93 19.69
N LEU A 212 -0.18 -7.84 18.91
CA LEU A 212 -1.29 -7.50 18.01
C LEU A 212 -1.52 -8.59 16.96
N GLY A 213 -0.46 -9.18 16.41
CA GLY A 213 -0.55 -10.29 15.46
C GLY A 213 -1.18 -11.52 16.09
N LEU A 214 -0.92 -11.81 17.37
CA LEU A 214 -1.54 -12.92 18.09
C LEU A 214 -3.06 -12.77 18.24
N LEU A 215 -3.61 -11.54 18.24
CA LEU A 215 -5.05 -11.30 18.19
C LEU A 215 -5.68 -11.79 16.88
N LEU A 216 -4.92 -11.88 15.80
CA LEU A 216 -5.36 -12.31 14.48
C LEU A 216 -5.26 -13.84 14.26
N ARG A 217 -5.00 -14.64 15.32
CA ARG A 217 -4.75 -16.09 15.21
C ARG A 217 -5.92 -16.93 14.71
N ARG A 218 -7.15 -16.44 14.78
CA ARG A 218 -8.31 -17.16 14.25
C ARG A 218 -8.33 -17.09 12.73
N ARG A 219 -8.63 -18.20 12.07
CA ARG A 219 -8.77 -18.25 10.60
C ARG A 219 -10.21 -17.95 10.21
N ALA A 220 -10.39 -17.24 9.08
CA ALA A 220 -11.69 -17.09 8.47
C ALA A 220 -12.18 -18.43 7.95
N VAL A 221 -13.43 -18.76 8.17
CA VAL A 221 -14.07 -19.88 7.47
C VAL A 221 -14.48 -19.37 6.10
N VAL A 222 -13.78 -19.84 5.08
CA VAL A 222 -14.15 -19.55 3.69
C VAL A 222 -15.25 -20.54 3.31
N ASP A 223 -16.52 -20.14 3.52
CA ASP A 223 -17.63 -20.85 2.90
C ASP A 223 -17.45 -20.76 1.39
N GLY A 224 -17.41 -21.91 0.71
CA GLY A 224 -17.18 -22.03 -0.73
C GLY A 224 -18.27 -21.41 -1.64
N THR A 225 -19.09 -20.51 -1.11
CA THR A 225 -20.04 -19.71 -1.87
C THR A 225 -19.29 -18.59 -2.58
N GLY A 226 -19.11 -18.81 -3.86
CA GLY A 226 -18.32 -18.06 -4.82
C GLY A 226 -18.48 -16.53 -4.81
N PRO A 227 -17.65 -15.85 -5.60
CA PRO A 227 -17.62 -14.40 -5.65
C PRO A 227 -19.01 -13.86 -5.97
N SER A 228 -19.49 -12.97 -5.06
CA SER A 228 -20.67 -12.16 -5.33
C SER A 228 -20.53 -11.57 -6.74
N LYS A 229 -21.52 -11.81 -7.60
CA LYS A 229 -21.65 -11.12 -8.87
C LYS A 229 -21.76 -9.64 -8.59
N ALA A 230 -20.63 -8.93 -8.58
CA ALA A 230 -20.67 -7.48 -8.75
C ALA A 230 -21.28 -7.23 -10.14
N PRO A 231 -22.31 -6.40 -10.27
CA PRO A 231 -22.83 -6.05 -11.58
C PRO A 231 -21.71 -5.36 -12.34
N SER A 232 -21.28 -5.94 -13.47
CA SER A 232 -20.49 -5.20 -14.44
C SER A 232 -21.38 -4.14 -15.06
N ALA A 233 -21.52 -3.02 -14.36
CA ALA A 233 -22.32 -1.89 -14.81
C ALA A 233 -21.67 -1.15 -16.00
N SER A 234 -20.44 -1.52 -16.34
CA SER A 234 -19.68 -0.93 -17.42
C SER A 234 -19.54 -1.95 -18.54
N GLY A 235 -20.08 -1.64 -19.72
CA GLY A 235 -19.89 -2.44 -20.93
C GLY A 235 -18.41 -2.63 -21.27
N PRO A 236 -18.06 -3.65 -22.07
CA PRO A 236 -16.67 -3.92 -22.45
C PRO A 236 -16.08 -2.72 -23.18
N LEU A 237 -14.81 -2.36 -22.84
CA LEU A 237 -14.03 -1.45 -23.67
C LEU A 237 -13.75 -2.11 -25.03
N PRO A 238 -13.77 -1.38 -26.15
CA PRO A 238 -13.45 -1.91 -27.48
C PRO A 238 -11.95 -2.15 -27.66
N LEU A 239 -11.25 -2.51 -26.61
CA LEU A 239 -9.80 -2.76 -26.54
C LEU A 239 -9.55 -4.15 -25.98
N SER A 240 -8.46 -4.79 -26.42
CA SER A 240 -8.08 -6.07 -25.83
C SER A 240 -7.77 -5.94 -24.35
N PRO A 241 -8.09 -6.94 -23.51
CA PRO A 241 -7.81 -6.90 -22.07
C PRO A 241 -6.34 -6.62 -21.74
N THR A 242 -5.42 -7.12 -22.54
CA THR A 242 -3.97 -6.92 -22.36
C THR A 242 -3.57 -5.46 -22.61
N HIS A 243 -4.14 -4.81 -23.61
CA HIS A 243 -3.90 -3.39 -23.86
C HIS A 243 -4.43 -2.52 -22.74
N VAL A 244 -5.66 -2.74 -22.29
CA VAL A 244 -6.24 -1.99 -21.15
C VAL A 244 -5.36 -2.16 -19.90
N GLN A 245 -4.91 -3.38 -19.61
CA GLN A 245 -4.01 -3.65 -18.49
C GLN A 245 -2.69 -2.90 -18.62
N GLY A 246 -2.04 -2.95 -19.79
CA GLY A 246 -0.78 -2.26 -20.05
C GLY A 246 -0.90 -0.73 -19.90
N VAL A 247 -1.97 -0.17 -20.43
CA VAL A 247 -2.26 1.27 -20.33
C VAL A 247 -2.50 1.70 -18.88
N LEU A 248 -3.24 0.91 -18.10
CA LEU A 248 -3.45 1.17 -16.67
C LEU A 248 -2.16 1.05 -15.85
N VAL A 249 -1.27 0.12 -16.18
CA VAL A 249 0.06 -0.02 -15.55
C VAL A 249 0.89 1.24 -15.79
N VAL A 250 0.97 1.71 -17.04
CA VAL A 250 1.72 2.94 -17.40
C VAL A 250 1.12 4.16 -16.70
N ALA A 251 -0.21 4.30 -16.70
CA ALA A 251 -0.90 5.39 -16.02
C ALA A 251 -0.62 5.38 -14.51
N ALA A 252 -0.65 4.21 -13.87
CA ALA A 252 -0.38 4.08 -12.44
C ALA A 252 1.08 4.42 -12.08
N ILE A 253 2.05 4.02 -12.91
CA ILE A 253 3.45 4.44 -12.77
C ILE A 253 3.54 5.96 -12.88
N ALA A 254 2.99 6.53 -13.94
CA ALA A 254 3.09 7.96 -14.22
C ALA A 254 2.47 8.80 -13.10
N CYS A 255 1.29 8.42 -12.60
CA CYS A 255 0.65 9.07 -11.48
C CYS A 255 1.52 9.02 -10.20
N CYS A 256 2.08 7.85 -9.89
CA CYS A 256 2.81 7.64 -8.64
C CYS A 256 4.23 8.22 -8.68
N VAL A 257 4.84 8.35 -9.86
CA VAL A 257 6.07 9.15 -10.03
C VAL A 257 5.82 10.60 -9.61
N ALA A 258 4.72 11.21 -10.07
CA ALA A 258 4.35 12.56 -9.70
C ALA A 258 4.00 12.69 -8.20
N MET A 259 3.32 11.68 -7.65
CA MET A 259 2.89 11.64 -6.25
C MET A 259 4.06 11.59 -5.28
N SER A 260 5.12 10.86 -5.61
CA SER A 260 6.24 10.61 -4.71
C SER A 260 7.14 11.83 -4.51
N MET A 261 7.19 12.76 -5.47
CA MET A 261 8.06 13.93 -5.36
C MET A 261 7.82 14.73 -4.07
N PRO A 262 6.62 15.28 -3.78
CA PRO A 262 6.41 15.99 -2.53
C PRO A 262 6.49 15.07 -1.30
N GLN A 263 6.03 13.83 -1.40
CA GLN A 263 6.03 12.90 -0.26
C GLN A 263 7.44 12.54 0.22
N VAL A 264 8.40 12.39 -0.69
CA VAL A 264 9.76 11.98 -0.34
C VAL A 264 10.63 13.17 -0.03
N HIS A 265 10.43 14.28 -0.73
CA HIS A 265 11.37 15.41 -0.69
C HIS A 265 10.90 16.62 0.11
N ILE A 266 9.65 16.65 0.64
CA ILE A 266 9.13 17.83 1.36
C ILE A 266 9.99 18.20 2.58
N ILE A 267 10.57 17.20 3.28
CA ILE A 267 11.41 17.43 4.45
C ILE A 267 12.71 18.12 4.05
N ALA A 268 13.37 17.62 3.02
CA ALA A 268 14.59 18.19 2.48
C ALA A 268 14.32 19.57 1.84
N TYR A 269 13.21 19.72 1.11
CA TYR A 269 12.78 20.96 0.50
C TYR A 269 12.54 22.07 1.56
N CYS A 270 11.88 21.74 2.67
CA CYS A 270 11.72 22.67 3.78
C CYS A 270 13.05 23.04 4.43
N GLY A 271 14.01 22.10 4.49
CA GLY A 271 15.37 22.35 4.93
C GLY A 271 16.07 23.38 4.04
N ASP A 272 16.01 23.23 2.71
CA ASP A 272 16.62 24.13 1.74
C ASP A 272 15.99 25.54 1.76
N LEU A 273 14.70 25.64 2.07
CA LEU A 273 14.00 26.92 2.27
C LEU A 273 14.28 27.58 3.63
N GLY A 274 15.07 26.94 4.50
CA GLY A 274 15.42 27.46 5.82
C GLY A 274 14.37 27.24 6.91
N TYR A 275 13.28 26.50 6.64
CA TYR A 275 12.25 26.19 7.64
C TYR A 275 12.64 25.02 8.56
N GLY A 276 13.60 24.20 8.15
CA GLY A 276 14.10 23.08 8.91
C GLY A 276 13.27 21.78 8.73
N PRO A 277 13.87 20.63 9.12
CA PRO A 277 13.26 19.31 8.90
C PRO A 277 11.98 19.08 9.72
N ALA A 278 11.85 19.69 10.90
CA ALA A 278 10.67 19.57 11.74
C ALA A 278 9.39 20.07 11.05
N ILE A 279 9.49 21.20 10.36
CA ILE A 279 8.38 21.77 9.58
C ILE A 279 8.04 20.85 8.38
N GLY A 280 9.06 20.35 7.68
CA GLY A 280 8.85 19.38 6.59
C GLY A 280 8.17 18.12 7.06
N ALA A 281 8.54 17.57 8.22
CA ALA A 281 7.89 16.40 8.81
C ALA A 281 6.42 16.68 9.19
N GLN A 282 6.10 17.87 9.70
CA GLN A 282 4.72 18.29 9.97
C GLN A 282 3.91 18.41 8.68
N MET A 283 4.49 18.99 7.61
CA MET A 283 3.83 19.09 6.31
C MET A 283 3.55 17.71 5.70
N LEU A 284 4.51 16.79 5.79
CA LEU A 284 4.30 15.41 5.36
C LEU A 284 3.19 14.72 6.17
N SER A 285 3.19 14.90 7.48
CA SER A 285 2.14 14.37 8.37
C SER A 285 0.77 14.94 8.00
N LEU A 286 0.65 16.23 7.76
CA LEU A 286 -0.58 16.90 7.34
C LEU A 286 -1.05 16.38 5.97
N MET A 287 -0.15 16.31 5.00
CA MET A 287 -0.42 15.79 3.66
C MET A 287 -1.03 14.39 3.71
N LEU A 288 -0.45 13.49 4.49
CA LEU A 288 -0.92 12.12 4.59
C LEU A 288 -2.18 11.97 5.45
N ALA A 289 -2.37 12.82 6.46
CA ALA A 289 -3.63 12.91 7.18
C ALA A 289 -4.80 13.33 6.27
N MET A 290 -4.59 14.37 5.45
CA MET A 290 -5.56 14.78 4.42
C MET A 290 -5.79 13.68 3.39
N GLY A 291 -4.77 12.89 3.07
CA GLY A 291 -4.87 11.71 2.22
C GLY A 291 -5.80 10.62 2.76
N VAL A 292 -5.91 10.44 4.08
CA VAL A 292 -6.91 9.54 4.69
C VAL A 292 -8.32 10.02 4.37
N ILE A 293 -8.59 11.33 4.54
CA ILE A 293 -9.89 11.94 4.23
C ILE A 293 -10.22 11.77 2.75
N SER A 294 -9.26 12.08 1.88
CA SER A 294 -9.39 11.89 0.43
C SER A 294 -9.73 10.45 0.05
N ARG A 295 -9.08 9.48 0.67
CA ARG A 295 -9.31 8.05 0.38
C ARG A 295 -10.74 7.62 0.67
N LEU A 296 -11.31 8.09 1.76
CA LEU A 296 -12.70 7.81 2.11
C LEU A 296 -13.67 8.56 1.18
N GLY A 297 -13.40 9.85 0.93
CA GLY A 297 -14.25 10.69 0.07
C GLY A 297 -14.26 10.26 -1.39
N SER A 298 -13.10 9.83 -1.93
CA SER A 298 -13.01 9.41 -3.33
C SER A 298 -13.80 8.12 -3.61
N GLY A 299 -13.95 7.23 -2.64
CA GLY A 299 -14.81 6.07 -2.75
C GLY A 299 -16.27 6.48 -2.97
N LEU A 300 -16.77 7.43 -2.18
CA LEU A 300 -18.13 7.95 -2.33
C LEU A 300 -18.33 8.65 -3.68
N ILE A 301 -17.35 9.43 -4.14
CA ILE A 301 -17.38 10.08 -5.46
C ILE A 301 -17.43 9.02 -6.56
N ALA A 302 -16.60 7.98 -6.46
CA ALA A 302 -16.54 6.91 -7.45
C ALA A 302 -17.84 6.11 -7.56
N ASP A 303 -18.56 5.94 -6.46
CA ASP A 303 -19.89 5.31 -6.46
C ASP A 303 -20.92 6.10 -7.29
N HIS A 304 -20.77 7.44 -7.41
CA HIS A 304 -21.69 8.30 -8.16
C HIS A 304 -21.28 8.50 -9.61
N ILE A 305 -19.99 8.78 -9.88
CA ILE A 305 -19.53 9.14 -11.23
C ILE A 305 -18.70 8.03 -11.91
N GLY A 306 -18.36 6.95 -11.18
CA GLY A 306 -17.57 5.84 -11.68
C GLY A 306 -16.05 6.04 -11.49
N GLY A 307 -15.28 4.95 -11.66
CA GLY A 307 -13.84 4.92 -11.35
C GLY A 307 -12.99 5.82 -12.25
N LEU A 308 -13.17 5.79 -13.58
CA LEU A 308 -12.37 6.59 -14.50
C LEU A 308 -12.55 8.11 -14.32
N PRO A 309 -13.78 8.68 -14.22
CA PRO A 309 -13.94 10.11 -13.95
C PRO A 309 -13.36 10.53 -12.60
N THR A 310 -13.51 9.71 -11.57
CA THR A 310 -12.94 9.99 -10.24
C THR A 310 -11.41 9.99 -10.28
N LEU A 311 -10.82 9.08 -11.06
CA LEU A 311 -9.38 9.02 -11.25
C LEU A 311 -8.85 10.27 -11.97
N ILE A 312 -9.55 10.76 -13.01
CA ILE A 312 -9.21 12.01 -13.71
C ILE A 312 -9.31 13.19 -12.75
N LEU A 313 -10.39 13.28 -11.97
CA LEU A 313 -10.58 14.37 -11.00
C LEU A 313 -9.44 14.42 -9.99
N GLY A 314 -9.10 13.29 -9.37
CA GLY A 314 -7.98 13.20 -8.42
C GLY A 314 -6.65 13.59 -9.08
N SER A 315 -6.37 13.06 -10.28
CA SER A 315 -5.15 13.38 -11.02
C SER A 315 -5.05 14.84 -11.45
N ALA A 316 -6.16 15.46 -11.85
CA ALA A 316 -6.21 16.88 -12.20
C ALA A 316 -5.95 17.76 -10.96
N LEU A 317 -6.56 17.44 -9.82
CA LEU A 317 -6.32 18.13 -8.55
C LEU A 317 -4.86 17.95 -8.07
N GLN A 318 -4.30 16.74 -8.24
CA GLN A 318 -2.88 16.48 -7.96
C GLN A 318 -1.97 17.33 -8.84
N CYS A 319 -2.25 17.41 -10.15
CA CYS A 319 -1.49 18.25 -11.08
C CYS A 319 -1.53 19.72 -10.66
N LEU A 320 -2.71 20.23 -10.36
CA LEU A 320 -2.90 21.60 -9.91
C LEU A 320 -2.12 21.89 -8.60
N SER A 321 -2.13 20.95 -7.66
CA SER A 321 -1.38 21.08 -6.42
C SER A 321 0.13 21.11 -6.66
N LEU A 322 0.64 20.29 -7.60
CA LEU A 322 2.06 20.32 -7.99
C LEU A 322 2.45 21.66 -8.60
N VAL A 323 1.58 22.25 -9.45
CA VAL A 323 1.79 23.61 -10.00
C VAL A 323 1.88 24.65 -8.89
N PHE A 324 1.08 24.52 -7.82
CA PHE A 324 1.11 25.48 -6.71
C PHE A 324 2.40 25.41 -5.87
N TYR A 325 3.14 24.31 -5.87
CA TYR A 325 4.46 24.26 -5.23
C TYR A 325 5.51 25.16 -5.93
N LEU A 326 5.32 25.54 -7.19
CA LEU A 326 6.27 26.36 -7.94
C LEU A 326 6.31 27.83 -7.43
N PRO A 327 5.17 28.58 -7.39
CA PRO A 327 5.16 29.97 -6.97
C PRO A 327 5.03 30.16 -5.43
N PHE A 328 4.55 29.17 -4.70
CA PHE A 328 4.19 29.29 -3.31
C PHE A 328 5.17 28.56 -2.39
N ASN A 329 6.29 29.21 -2.06
CA ASN A 329 7.32 28.70 -1.15
C ASN A 329 7.29 29.28 0.26
N GLY A 330 6.34 30.16 0.57
CA GLY A 330 6.14 30.69 1.92
C GLY A 330 5.59 29.64 2.89
N LEU A 331 5.91 29.76 4.18
CA LEU A 331 5.56 28.75 5.19
C LEU A 331 4.07 28.41 5.20
N THR A 332 3.19 29.40 5.30
CA THR A 332 1.72 29.18 5.33
C THR A 332 1.21 28.57 4.03
N SER A 333 1.70 29.07 2.88
CA SER A 333 1.28 28.54 1.57
C SER A 333 1.70 27.08 1.38
N LEU A 334 2.89 26.68 1.85
CA LEU A 334 3.35 25.31 1.78
C LEU A 334 2.47 24.36 2.63
N TYR A 335 2.02 24.79 3.82
CA TYR A 335 1.05 24.02 4.60
C TYR A 335 -0.28 23.83 3.84
N VAL A 336 -0.80 24.90 3.25
CA VAL A 336 -2.05 24.88 2.48
C VAL A 336 -1.89 23.99 1.25
N VAL A 337 -0.82 24.16 0.47
CA VAL A 337 -0.56 23.35 -0.74
C VAL A 337 -0.37 21.86 -0.37
N SER A 338 0.35 21.57 0.72
CA SER A 338 0.54 20.19 1.20
C SER A 338 -0.79 19.55 1.63
N ALA A 339 -1.68 20.31 2.28
CA ALA A 339 -3.01 19.81 2.63
C ALA A 339 -3.88 19.55 1.38
N ILE A 340 -3.88 20.46 0.41
CA ILE A 340 -4.60 20.31 -0.87
C ILE A 340 -4.04 19.11 -1.65
N PHE A 341 -2.72 18.97 -1.72
CA PHE A 341 -2.08 17.83 -2.37
C PHE A 341 -2.50 16.51 -1.72
N GLY A 342 -2.54 16.46 -0.38
CA GLY A 342 -3.03 15.31 0.36
C GLY A 342 -4.48 14.94 0.00
N LEU A 343 -5.37 15.93 -0.03
CA LEU A 343 -6.77 15.76 -0.45
C LEU A 343 -6.91 15.33 -1.92
N ALA A 344 -6.01 15.74 -2.78
CA ALA A 344 -6.03 15.36 -4.19
C ALA A 344 -5.62 13.91 -4.41
N GLN A 345 -4.51 13.49 -3.79
CA GLN A 345 -3.82 12.24 -4.14
C GLN A 345 -4.38 10.98 -3.43
N GLY A 346 -4.92 11.13 -2.21
CA GLY A 346 -5.20 9.98 -1.33
C GLY A 346 -6.13 8.91 -1.93
N GLY A 347 -7.06 9.34 -2.77
CA GLY A 347 -8.02 8.47 -3.43
C GLY A 347 -7.57 7.86 -4.76
N ILE A 348 -6.47 8.32 -5.36
CA ILE A 348 -6.10 7.94 -6.74
C ILE A 348 -5.78 6.44 -6.84
N VAL A 349 -4.90 5.93 -5.98
CA VAL A 349 -4.46 4.53 -6.03
C VAL A 349 -5.62 3.52 -5.82
N PRO A 350 -6.53 3.70 -4.85
CA PRO A 350 -7.72 2.86 -4.74
C PRO A 350 -8.63 2.89 -5.98
N ASN A 351 -8.74 4.05 -6.66
CA ASN A 351 -9.56 4.15 -7.86
C ASN A 351 -8.99 3.35 -9.05
N TYR A 352 -7.69 3.14 -9.16
CA TYR A 352 -7.14 2.19 -10.12
C TYR A 352 -7.65 0.76 -9.88
N ALA A 353 -7.70 0.32 -8.63
CA ALA A 353 -8.24 -0.99 -8.31
C ALA A 353 -9.75 -1.10 -8.64
N LEU A 354 -10.50 -0.01 -8.45
CA LEU A 354 -11.91 0.07 -8.82
C LEU A 354 -12.09 -0.01 -10.32
N VAL A 355 -11.32 0.76 -11.10
CA VAL A 355 -11.33 0.73 -12.57
C VAL A 355 -11.05 -0.69 -13.09
N VAL A 356 -10.04 -1.38 -12.55
CA VAL A 356 -9.77 -2.77 -12.95
C VAL A 356 -10.98 -3.67 -12.67
N ARG A 357 -11.67 -3.52 -11.54
CA ARG A 357 -12.86 -4.31 -11.20
C ARG A 357 -14.07 -3.99 -12.08
N GLU A 358 -14.18 -2.77 -12.59
CA GLU A 358 -15.23 -2.35 -13.51
C GLU A 358 -15.08 -2.96 -14.91
N TYR A 359 -13.83 -3.19 -15.36
CA TYR A 359 -13.55 -3.56 -16.75
C TYR A 359 -13.12 -5.01 -16.95
N PHE A 360 -12.73 -5.71 -15.89
CA PHE A 360 -12.26 -7.09 -16.02
C PHE A 360 -13.16 -8.07 -15.29
N PRO A 361 -13.28 -9.32 -15.81
CA PRO A 361 -14.04 -10.37 -15.15
C PRO A 361 -13.56 -10.62 -13.73
N ALA A 362 -14.47 -10.89 -12.80
CA ALA A 362 -14.17 -11.12 -11.39
C ALA A 362 -13.09 -12.20 -11.16
N ARG A 363 -13.04 -13.21 -12.05
CA ARG A 363 -12.04 -14.30 -12.00
C ARG A 363 -10.60 -13.79 -12.17
N GLU A 364 -10.38 -12.74 -12.95
CA GLU A 364 -9.06 -12.21 -13.28
C GLU A 364 -8.75 -10.93 -12.50
N ALA A 365 -9.79 -10.29 -11.92
CA ALA A 365 -9.67 -8.97 -11.30
C ALA A 365 -8.62 -8.93 -10.18
N GLY A 366 -8.48 -9.98 -9.38
CA GLY A 366 -7.50 -10.03 -8.28
C GLY A 366 -6.06 -9.89 -8.77
N THR A 367 -5.66 -10.69 -9.75
CA THR A 367 -4.30 -10.63 -10.33
C THR A 367 -4.05 -9.30 -11.03
N ARG A 368 -5.04 -8.80 -11.77
CA ARG A 368 -4.94 -7.53 -12.51
C ARG A 368 -4.86 -6.31 -11.59
N VAL A 369 -5.65 -6.28 -10.52
CA VAL A 369 -5.55 -5.26 -9.46
C VAL A 369 -4.17 -5.28 -8.83
N SER A 370 -3.67 -6.47 -8.46
CA SER A 370 -2.35 -6.59 -7.86
C SER A 370 -1.25 -6.05 -8.76
N LEU A 371 -1.32 -6.32 -10.07
CA LEU A 371 -0.33 -5.82 -11.03
C LEU A 371 -0.34 -4.29 -11.11
N VAL A 372 -1.51 -3.65 -11.17
CA VAL A 372 -1.63 -2.18 -11.20
C VAL A 372 -1.18 -1.56 -9.87
N LEU A 373 -1.52 -2.16 -8.73
CA LEU A 373 -1.05 -1.68 -7.44
C LEU A 373 0.47 -1.82 -7.27
N MET A 374 1.06 -2.93 -7.77
CA MET A 374 2.53 -3.08 -7.78
C MET A 374 3.20 -2.03 -8.67
N SER A 375 2.61 -1.73 -9.85
CA SER A 375 3.14 -0.67 -10.71
C SER A 375 3.06 0.72 -10.07
N SER A 376 2.05 0.98 -9.24
CA SER A 376 1.98 2.21 -8.42
C SER A 376 3.16 2.31 -7.45
N VAL A 377 3.51 1.23 -6.77
CA VAL A 377 4.67 1.18 -5.85
C VAL A 377 5.98 1.39 -6.61
N VAL A 378 6.13 0.79 -7.79
CA VAL A 378 7.29 1.01 -8.66
C VAL A 378 7.36 2.48 -9.10
N GLY A 379 6.22 3.10 -9.45
CA GLY A 379 6.14 4.52 -9.75
C GLY A 379 6.63 5.40 -8.60
N MET A 380 6.22 5.11 -7.37
CA MET A 380 6.70 5.82 -6.17
C MET A 380 8.21 5.64 -5.95
N ALA A 381 8.73 4.44 -6.14
CA ALA A 381 10.16 4.16 -6.04
C ALA A 381 10.98 4.98 -7.05
N ILE A 382 10.56 4.96 -8.32
CA ILE A 382 11.23 5.70 -9.40
C ILE A 382 11.15 7.21 -9.14
N GLY A 383 9.96 7.73 -8.82
CA GLY A 383 9.75 9.17 -8.66
C GLY A 383 10.50 9.75 -7.46
N GLY A 384 10.59 9.01 -6.35
CA GLY A 384 11.38 9.42 -5.19
C GLY A 384 12.86 9.56 -5.53
N TRP A 385 13.45 8.55 -6.16
CA TRP A 385 14.86 8.61 -6.60
C TRP A 385 15.08 9.67 -7.67
N MET A 386 14.23 9.70 -8.70
CA MET A 386 14.37 10.59 -9.86
C MET A 386 14.31 12.07 -9.44
N SER A 387 13.43 12.42 -8.50
CA SER A 387 13.32 13.79 -7.99
C SER A 387 14.60 14.26 -7.30
N GLY A 388 15.25 13.38 -6.53
CA GLY A 388 16.56 13.64 -5.93
C GLY A 388 17.68 13.76 -6.99
N ALA A 389 17.70 12.85 -7.99
CA ALA A 389 18.68 12.90 -9.05
C ALA A 389 18.53 14.18 -9.93
N ILE A 390 17.30 14.63 -10.17
CA ILE A 390 17.07 15.93 -10.86
C ILE A 390 17.58 17.08 -10.02
N TYR A 391 17.36 17.06 -8.70
CA TYR A 391 17.91 18.06 -7.80
C TYR A 391 19.44 18.09 -7.85
N ASP A 392 20.10 16.93 -7.82
CA ASP A 392 21.57 16.84 -7.90
C ASP A 392 22.13 17.46 -9.20
N LEU A 393 21.38 17.36 -10.30
CA LEU A 393 21.76 17.91 -11.60
C LEU A 393 21.46 19.41 -11.75
N THR A 394 20.39 19.90 -11.13
CA THR A 394 19.85 21.25 -11.37
C THR A 394 20.05 22.21 -10.18
N GLY A 395 20.33 21.68 -8.99
CA GLY A 395 20.41 22.46 -7.76
C GLY A 395 19.05 22.99 -7.28
N SER A 396 17.93 22.53 -7.86
CA SER A 396 16.60 23.07 -7.56
C SER A 396 15.53 21.99 -7.61
N TYR A 397 14.55 22.07 -6.70
CA TYR A 397 13.34 21.25 -6.77
C TYR A 397 12.33 21.71 -7.81
N GLU A 398 12.47 22.91 -8.39
CA GLU A 398 11.57 23.40 -9.42
C GLU A 398 11.51 22.44 -10.62
N ALA A 399 12.69 22.00 -11.10
CA ALA A 399 12.78 21.01 -12.18
C ALA A 399 12.17 19.65 -11.78
N ALA A 400 12.29 19.26 -10.52
CA ALA A 400 11.67 18.03 -10.02
C ALA A 400 10.14 18.14 -9.97
N PHE A 401 9.58 19.30 -9.57
CA PHE A 401 8.14 19.54 -9.63
C PHE A 401 7.63 19.54 -11.08
N LEU A 402 8.33 20.21 -12.00
CA LEU A 402 7.99 20.22 -13.43
C LEU A 402 8.00 18.79 -14.02
N ASN A 403 8.98 17.98 -13.66
CA ASN A 403 9.03 16.58 -14.04
C ASN A 403 7.81 15.82 -13.48
N GLY A 404 7.43 16.02 -12.21
CA GLY A 404 6.23 15.44 -11.61
C GLY A 404 4.96 15.86 -12.36
N ILE A 405 4.83 17.14 -12.73
CA ILE A 405 3.71 17.66 -13.53
C ILE A 405 3.66 16.96 -14.89
N ALA A 406 4.79 16.81 -15.59
CA ALA A 406 4.85 16.14 -16.89
C ALA A 406 4.37 14.67 -16.81
N TRP A 407 4.83 13.92 -15.80
CA TRP A 407 4.36 12.56 -15.57
C TRP A 407 2.87 12.50 -15.22
N ASN A 408 2.37 13.46 -14.44
CA ASN A 408 0.95 13.49 -14.10
C ASN A 408 0.06 13.87 -15.28
N LEU A 409 0.53 14.77 -16.17
CA LEU A 409 -0.16 15.08 -17.43
C LEU A 409 -0.23 13.84 -18.34
N LEU A 410 0.83 13.04 -18.41
CA LEU A 410 0.80 11.76 -19.11
C LEU A 410 -0.27 10.82 -18.54
N ASN A 411 -0.35 10.71 -17.22
CA ASN A 411 -1.42 9.95 -16.56
C ASN A 411 -2.80 10.47 -16.94
N ILE A 412 -3.05 11.78 -16.82
CA ILE A 412 -4.34 12.41 -17.17
C ILE A 412 -4.68 12.14 -18.64
N ALA A 413 -3.72 12.28 -19.56
CA ALA A 413 -3.93 12.02 -20.98
C ALA A 413 -4.35 10.55 -21.23
N ILE A 414 -3.67 9.60 -20.60
CA ILE A 414 -3.97 8.17 -20.73
C ILE A 414 -5.38 7.86 -20.20
N VAL A 415 -5.71 8.33 -19.00
CA VAL A 415 -7.01 8.01 -18.38
C VAL A 415 -8.16 8.72 -19.10
N SER A 416 -7.94 9.94 -19.58
CA SER A 416 -8.92 10.69 -20.41
C SER A 416 -9.16 10.00 -21.76
N TRP A 417 -8.10 9.48 -22.38
CA TRP A 417 -8.22 8.69 -23.60
C TRP A 417 -9.04 7.41 -23.38
N LEU A 418 -8.81 6.70 -22.28
CA LEU A 418 -9.62 5.51 -21.91
C LEU A 418 -11.10 5.88 -21.73
N LEU A 419 -11.39 7.00 -21.04
CA LEU A 419 -12.76 7.47 -20.84
C LEU A 419 -13.41 7.85 -22.17
N ALA A 420 -12.73 8.60 -23.05
CA ALA A 420 -13.24 8.98 -24.37
C ALA A 420 -13.53 7.74 -25.25
N THR A 421 -12.66 6.73 -25.22
CA THR A 421 -12.85 5.48 -25.94
C THR A 421 -14.09 4.73 -25.45
N ARG A 422 -14.35 4.75 -24.13
CA ARG A 422 -15.55 4.16 -23.52
C ARG A 422 -16.83 4.88 -23.98
N LEU A 423 -16.82 6.21 -23.98
CA LEU A 423 -18.00 7.01 -24.34
C LEU A 423 -18.38 6.79 -25.83
N ARG A 424 -17.39 6.80 -26.73
CA ARG A 424 -17.61 6.51 -28.15
C ARG A 424 -18.17 5.11 -28.39
N ALA A 425 -17.68 4.09 -27.65
CA ALA A 425 -18.22 2.74 -27.77
C ALA A 425 -19.69 2.63 -27.29
N ARG A 426 -20.08 3.42 -26.29
CA ARG A 426 -21.47 3.46 -25.84
C ARG A 426 -22.38 4.14 -26.88
N GLU A 427 -21.95 5.22 -27.49
CA GLU A 427 -22.69 5.92 -28.55
C GLU A 427 -22.92 5.02 -29.76
N SER A 428 -21.88 4.24 -30.18
CA SER A 428 -22.01 3.31 -31.32
C SER A 428 -22.93 2.10 -31.05
N LEU A 429 -23.19 1.75 -29.78
CA LEU A 429 -24.12 0.70 -29.41
C LEU A 429 -25.57 1.19 -29.22
N ALA A 430 -25.75 2.51 -29.11
CA ALA A 430 -27.05 3.15 -28.97
C ALA A 430 -27.67 3.58 -30.32
N GLN A 431 -26.88 3.57 -31.39
CA GLN A 431 -27.30 3.74 -32.78
C GLN A 431 -27.59 2.40 -33.46
#